data_b2e68f266b5b7acaceab4e7efc5ec885
#
_entry.id   b2e68f266b5b7acaceab4e7efc5ec885
#
_cell.length_a   1.000
_cell.length_b   1.000
_cell.length_c   1.000
_cell.angle_alpha   90.00
_cell.angle_beta   90.00
_cell.angle_gamma   90.00
#
_symmetry.space_group_name_H-M   'P 1'
#
loop_
_entity.id
_entity.type
_entity.pdbx_description
1 polymer ?
#
loop_
_entity_poly.entity_id
_entity_poly.type
_entity_poly.pdbx_seq_one_letter_code
_entity_poly.pdbx_strand_id
1 'polypeptide(L)'
;MDPVDVVGLARTLIDIESTTGQEGPVARVLAEYLRGRGYSVLEQPVAGDRINVIAAVGEPSLVFSTHFDCVPPFFPSRVADGVLYGRGACDAKGILAAQVAAAERLRAAGETRIGLVFVAGEERGSDGAKAANTIASQSKFLINGEPTELKLGKATRGCFRVRLTAHGKAAHSGYPALGESAIEKLIDVLASLRAAAWPSDPELGTTHYTVGLIKGGVAPNVIPPHAEAEVFFRTVGDHDALRHTLAATVAGRVEVDEILELPSVRLHTVPGFETEVFAYFSDVPFLSNWGTPLLLGPGTIHVAHTDHEHVVIADLERAVDLYADLAASLLRG
;
A
#
# COMPACT_ATOMS: atom_id res chain seq x y z
N MET A 1 9.10 -28.54 15.03
CA MET A 1 7.85 -27.83 15.43
C MET A 1 6.75 -28.23 14.48
N ASP A 2 5.50 -28.23 14.96
CA ASP A 2 4.38 -28.52 14.09
C ASP A 2 4.25 -27.45 12.99
N PRO A 3 3.82 -27.82 11.77
CA PRO A 3 3.53 -26.87 10.71
C PRO A 3 2.59 -25.74 11.17
N VAL A 4 2.73 -24.56 10.59
CA VAL A 4 1.81 -23.46 10.89
C VAL A 4 0.45 -23.75 10.25
N ASP A 5 -0.61 -23.70 11.03
CA ASP A 5 -1.98 -23.59 10.52
C ASP A 5 -2.17 -22.15 10.00
N VAL A 6 -2.00 -21.98 8.67
CA VAL A 6 -2.05 -20.67 8.04
C VAL A 6 -3.44 -20.02 8.17
N VAL A 7 -4.50 -20.81 8.07
CA VAL A 7 -5.88 -20.32 8.21
C VAL A 7 -6.18 -19.94 9.66
N GLY A 8 -5.77 -20.80 10.62
CA GLY A 8 -5.92 -20.53 12.04
C GLY A 8 -5.16 -19.28 12.49
N LEU A 9 -3.93 -19.08 12.02
CA LEU A 9 -3.15 -17.87 12.31
C LEU A 9 -3.80 -16.63 11.69
N ALA A 10 -4.20 -16.71 10.42
CA ALA A 10 -4.88 -15.59 9.73
C ALA A 10 -6.14 -15.18 10.51
N ARG A 11 -6.99 -16.14 10.89
CA ARG A 11 -8.20 -15.88 11.68
C ARG A 11 -7.90 -15.23 13.02
N THR A 12 -6.91 -15.73 13.73
CA THR A 12 -6.48 -15.15 15.02
C THR A 12 -6.12 -13.67 14.87
N LEU A 13 -5.39 -13.31 13.82
CA LEU A 13 -5.00 -11.92 13.57
C LEU A 13 -6.18 -11.07 13.07
N ILE A 14 -7.03 -11.61 12.19
CA ILE A 14 -8.20 -10.93 11.64
C ILE A 14 -9.20 -10.57 12.74
N ASP A 15 -9.40 -11.47 13.70
CA ASP A 15 -10.37 -11.29 14.81
C ASP A 15 -9.95 -10.23 15.83
N ILE A 16 -8.75 -9.68 15.71
CA ILE A 16 -8.28 -8.54 16.50
C ILE A 16 -8.38 -7.28 15.63
N GLU A 17 -9.18 -6.30 16.07
CA GLU A 17 -9.27 -5.02 15.38
C GLU A 17 -7.90 -4.32 15.32
N SER A 18 -7.54 -3.87 14.14
CA SER A 18 -6.30 -3.13 13.89
C SER A 18 -6.49 -2.05 12.83
N THR A 19 -7.62 -1.34 12.87
CA THR A 19 -7.78 -0.12 12.07
C THR A 19 -6.59 0.80 12.33
N THR A 20 -6.03 1.40 11.25
CA THR A 20 -4.82 2.22 11.35
C THR A 20 -4.89 3.21 12.50
N GLY A 21 -3.95 3.11 13.42
CA GLY A 21 -3.91 3.84 14.70
C GLY A 21 -4.23 2.96 15.91
N GLN A 22 -4.72 1.73 15.72
CA GLN A 22 -5.13 0.79 16.78
C GLN A 22 -4.41 -0.56 16.71
N GLU A 23 -3.24 -0.63 16.08
CA GLU A 23 -2.53 -1.86 15.74
C GLU A 23 -1.85 -2.55 16.94
N GLY A 24 -1.67 -1.85 18.06
CA GLY A 24 -0.94 -2.37 19.22
C GLY A 24 -1.38 -3.76 19.71
N PRO A 25 -2.68 -4.04 19.85
CA PRO A 25 -3.15 -5.37 20.29
C PRO A 25 -2.73 -6.51 19.36
N VAL A 26 -2.93 -6.39 18.05
CA VAL A 26 -2.58 -7.44 17.09
C VAL A 26 -1.07 -7.64 17.01
N ALA A 27 -0.29 -6.54 17.06
CA ALA A 27 1.17 -6.59 17.03
C ALA A 27 1.74 -7.38 18.23
N ARG A 28 1.20 -7.17 19.44
CA ARG A 28 1.61 -7.92 20.64
C ARG A 28 1.29 -9.42 20.54
N VAL A 29 0.10 -9.77 20.05
CA VAL A 29 -0.27 -11.17 19.84
C VAL A 29 0.64 -11.84 18.82
N LEU A 30 0.97 -11.14 17.72
CA LEU A 30 1.91 -11.62 16.72
C LEU A 30 3.32 -11.81 17.32
N ALA A 31 3.81 -10.83 18.09
CA ALA A 31 5.11 -10.90 18.74
C ALA A 31 5.22 -12.09 19.71
N GLU A 32 4.20 -12.34 20.53
CA GLU A 32 4.13 -13.49 21.41
C GLU A 32 4.09 -14.82 20.64
N TYR A 33 3.29 -14.88 19.57
CA TYR A 33 3.24 -16.04 18.69
C TYR A 33 4.61 -16.40 18.13
N LEU A 34 5.34 -15.41 17.60
CA LEU A 34 6.67 -15.61 17.02
C LEU A 34 7.73 -15.99 18.11
N ARG A 35 7.67 -15.39 19.30
CA ARG A 35 8.54 -15.80 20.42
C ARG A 35 8.26 -17.24 20.82
N GLY A 36 7.00 -17.65 20.89
CA GLY A 36 6.59 -19.03 21.19
C GLY A 36 7.14 -20.04 20.17
N ARG A 37 7.44 -19.58 18.94
CA ARG A 37 8.07 -20.38 17.90
C ARG A 37 9.61 -20.24 17.89
N GLY A 38 10.20 -19.52 18.84
CA GLY A 38 11.65 -19.41 19.03
C GLY A 38 12.33 -18.35 18.15
N TYR A 39 11.59 -17.36 17.65
CA TYR A 39 12.18 -16.18 17.02
C TYR A 39 12.70 -15.19 18.08
N SER A 40 13.82 -14.54 17.78
CA SER A 40 14.18 -13.28 18.41
C SER A 40 13.27 -12.20 17.84
N VAL A 41 12.54 -11.49 18.72
CA VAL A 41 11.51 -10.52 18.30
C VAL A 41 11.83 -9.15 18.86
N LEU A 42 11.98 -8.18 17.98
CA LEU A 42 12.05 -6.75 18.28
C LEU A 42 10.66 -6.13 18.08
N GLU A 43 10.11 -5.57 19.14
CA GLU A 43 8.95 -4.68 19.10
C GLU A 43 9.46 -3.24 18.94
N GLN A 44 9.43 -2.73 17.71
CA GLN A 44 9.91 -1.39 17.42
C GLN A 44 8.79 -0.36 17.57
N PRO A 45 8.90 0.63 18.47
CA PRO A 45 7.92 1.69 18.60
C PRO A 45 7.77 2.52 17.31
N VAL A 46 6.54 2.83 16.93
CA VAL A 46 6.20 3.70 15.78
C VAL A 46 5.59 5.00 16.29
N ALA A 47 4.42 4.95 16.91
CA ALA A 47 3.77 6.12 17.51
C ALA A 47 2.70 5.67 18.52
N GLY A 48 2.69 6.26 19.71
CA GLY A 48 1.73 5.89 20.77
C GLY A 48 1.89 4.42 21.15
N ASP A 49 0.82 3.63 21.03
CA ASP A 49 0.78 2.18 21.30
C ASP A 49 1.12 1.30 20.07
N ARG A 50 1.41 1.93 18.96
CA ARG A 50 1.71 1.25 17.69
C ARG A 50 3.16 0.80 17.64
N ILE A 51 3.39 -0.44 17.27
CA ILE A 51 4.71 -1.06 17.16
C ILE A 51 4.81 -1.86 15.87
N ASN A 52 6.01 -1.93 15.29
CA ASN A 52 6.35 -2.95 14.30
C ASN A 52 6.79 -4.24 15.01
N VAL A 53 6.63 -5.37 14.33
CA VAL A 53 7.12 -6.67 14.78
C VAL A 53 8.19 -7.16 13.82
N ILE A 54 9.44 -7.15 14.27
CA ILE A 54 10.60 -7.58 13.47
C ILE A 54 11.18 -8.83 14.12
N ALA A 55 11.31 -9.92 13.37
CA ALA A 55 11.68 -11.20 13.94
C ALA A 55 12.66 -11.99 13.05
N ALA A 56 13.58 -12.69 13.68
CA ALA A 56 14.52 -13.58 12.99
C ALA A 56 14.99 -14.71 13.92
N VAL A 57 15.49 -15.81 13.34
CA VAL A 57 16.16 -16.88 14.09
C VAL A 57 17.68 -16.73 13.99
N GLY A 58 18.20 -16.31 12.85
CA GLY A 58 19.60 -16.03 12.59
C GLY A 58 19.79 -14.66 11.95
N GLU A 59 20.90 -14.46 11.26
CA GLU A 59 21.14 -13.24 10.48
C GLU A 59 20.41 -13.33 9.13
N PRO A 60 19.37 -12.52 8.89
CA PRO A 60 18.57 -12.63 7.68
C PRO A 60 19.34 -12.14 6.44
N SER A 61 19.34 -12.95 5.39
CA SER A 61 19.74 -12.56 4.04
C SER A 61 18.54 -12.24 3.15
N LEU A 62 17.34 -12.63 3.57
CA LEU A 62 16.06 -12.33 2.94
C LEU A 62 15.04 -12.05 4.04
N VAL A 63 14.20 -11.05 3.82
CA VAL A 63 13.07 -10.76 4.72
C VAL A 63 11.75 -10.86 3.96
N PHE A 64 10.74 -11.42 4.62
CA PHE A 64 9.34 -11.24 4.28
C PHE A 64 8.81 -10.02 5.01
N SER A 65 8.04 -9.19 4.32
CA SER A 65 7.37 -8.06 4.95
C SER A 65 5.94 -7.90 4.45
N THR A 66 5.09 -7.38 5.31
CA THR A 66 3.77 -6.84 4.98
C THR A 66 3.27 -6.04 6.18
N HIS A 67 2.06 -5.49 6.08
CA HIS A 67 1.45 -4.74 7.15
C HIS A 67 0.36 -5.54 7.88
N PHE A 68 -0.09 -5.05 9.03
CA PHE A 68 -1.18 -5.65 9.80
C PHE A 68 -2.25 -4.64 10.22
N ASP A 69 -2.10 -3.37 9.85
CA ASP A 69 -3.21 -2.44 9.92
C ASP A 69 -4.20 -2.66 8.79
N CYS A 70 -5.39 -2.14 8.97
CA CYS A 70 -6.49 -2.28 8.02
C CYS A 70 -7.30 -0.99 7.94
N VAL A 71 -8.02 -0.80 6.83
CA VAL A 71 -9.03 0.26 6.72
C VAL A 71 -10.31 -0.10 7.49
N PRO A 72 -11.09 0.90 7.98
CA PRO A 72 -12.42 0.65 8.54
C PRO A 72 -13.43 0.25 7.44
N PRO A 73 -14.58 -0.37 7.80
CA PRO A 73 -14.93 -0.85 9.13
C PRO A 73 -14.30 -2.20 9.46
N PHE A 74 -14.08 -2.46 10.74
CA PHE A 74 -13.71 -3.78 11.24
C PHE A 74 -14.88 -4.75 11.08
N PHE A 75 -14.58 -6.00 10.69
CA PHE A 75 -15.45 -7.16 10.81
C PHE A 75 -14.64 -8.44 10.98
N PRO A 76 -15.11 -9.38 11.83
CA PRO A 76 -14.36 -10.56 12.24
C PRO A 76 -14.26 -11.61 11.13
N SER A 77 -13.41 -12.61 11.35
CA SER A 77 -13.21 -13.71 10.44
C SER A 77 -14.40 -14.64 10.33
N ARG A 78 -14.68 -15.12 9.12
CA ARG A 78 -15.65 -16.18 8.84
C ARG A 78 -15.13 -17.06 7.72
N VAL A 79 -15.21 -18.37 7.89
CA VAL A 79 -14.90 -19.32 6.82
C VAL A 79 -16.22 -19.90 6.27
N ALA A 80 -16.35 -19.85 4.95
CA ALA A 80 -17.46 -20.48 4.23
C ALA A 80 -17.00 -20.87 2.82
N ASP A 81 -17.38 -22.04 2.35
CA ASP A 81 -17.17 -22.52 0.99
C ASP A 81 -15.72 -22.41 0.47
N GLY A 82 -14.74 -22.69 1.33
CA GLY A 82 -13.32 -22.61 1.00
C GLY A 82 -12.76 -21.17 0.94
N VAL A 83 -13.50 -20.19 1.48
CA VAL A 83 -13.14 -18.78 1.48
C VAL A 83 -13.04 -18.27 2.90
N LEU A 84 -11.98 -17.55 3.22
CA LEU A 84 -11.77 -16.81 4.46
C LEU A 84 -12.17 -15.35 4.26
N TYR A 85 -13.25 -14.93 4.90
CA TYR A 85 -13.74 -13.55 4.94
C TYR A 85 -13.22 -12.87 6.21
N GLY A 86 -13.08 -11.54 6.17
CA GLY A 86 -12.72 -10.73 7.33
C GLY A 86 -11.94 -9.49 6.91
N ARG A 87 -11.95 -8.42 7.70
CA ARG A 87 -11.12 -7.25 7.43
C ARG A 87 -9.64 -7.58 7.64
N GLY A 88 -8.82 -7.46 6.59
CA GLY A 88 -7.43 -7.91 6.55
C GLY A 88 -7.26 -9.35 6.04
N ALA A 89 -8.33 -10.04 5.64
CA ALA A 89 -8.21 -11.39 5.09
C ALA A 89 -7.40 -11.40 3.80
N CYS A 90 -7.59 -10.40 2.96
CA CYS A 90 -6.84 -10.16 1.73
C CYS A 90 -5.69 -9.16 1.96
N ASP A 91 -5.96 -8.09 2.70
CA ASP A 91 -5.10 -6.91 2.84
C ASP A 91 -4.88 -6.53 4.31
N ALA A 92 -3.83 -7.06 5.03
CA ALA A 92 -2.86 -8.04 4.52
C ALA A 92 -2.55 -9.14 5.57
N LYS A 93 -3.45 -9.37 6.59
CA LYS A 93 -3.21 -10.34 7.68
C LYS A 93 -3.19 -11.79 7.17
N GLY A 94 -3.96 -12.10 6.11
CA GLY A 94 -3.86 -13.40 5.43
C GLY A 94 -2.49 -13.60 4.80
N ILE A 95 -1.96 -12.59 4.14
CA ILE A 95 -0.62 -12.57 3.54
C ILE A 95 0.45 -12.76 4.62
N LEU A 96 0.32 -12.03 5.74
CA LEU A 96 1.20 -12.16 6.90
C LEU A 96 1.26 -13.61 7.39
N ALA A 97 0.10 -14.25 7.56
CA ALA A 97 0.04 -15.64 8.00
C ALA A 97 0.73 -16.60 7.00
N ALA A 98 0.58 -16.36 5.69
CA ALA A 98 1.25 -17.15 4.66
C ALA A 98 2.79 -16.95 4.69
N GLN A 99 3.27 -15.72 4.91
CA GLN A 99 4.70 -15.43 5.04
C GLN A 99 5.30 -16.10 6.28
N VAL A 100 4.60 -16.07 7.43
CA VAL A 100 5.03 -16.79 8.64
C VAL A 100 5.10 -18.29 8.39
N ALA A 101 4.08 -18.87 7.74
CA ALA A 101 4.06 -20.29 7.42
C ALA A 101 5.19 -20.69 6.47
N ALA A 102 5.49 -19.86 5.46
CA ALA A 102 6.61 -20.09 4.54
C ALA A 102 7.97 -20.00 5.24
N ALA A 103 8.17 -19.03 6.13
CA ALA A 103 9.39 -18.90 6.92
C ALA A 103 9.62 -20.13 7.82
N GLU A 104 8.57 -20.63 8.48
CA GLU A 104 8.64 -21.83 9.31
C GLU A 104 8.91 -23.10 8.50
N ARG A 105 8.35 -23.20 7.32
CA ARG A 105 8.62 -24.31 6.39
C ARG A 105 10.08 -24.30 5.92
N LEU A 106 10.61 -23.15 5.56
CA LEU A 106 12.03 -22.98 5.21
C LEU A 106 12.95 -23.32 6.39
N ARG A 107 12.60 -22.87 7.58
CA ARG A 107 13.34 -23.18 8.81
C ARG A 107 13.34 -24.68 9.11
N ALA A 108 12.22 -25.36 8.93
CA ALA A 108 12.14 -26.82 9.08
C ALA A 108 13.02 -27.58 8.08
N ALA A 109 13.30 -26.98 6.92
CA ALA A 109 14.23 -27.48 5.90
C ALA A 109 15.70 -27.07 6.18
N GLY A 110 15.99 -26.39 7.30
CA GLY A 110 17.32 -25.96 7.72
C GLY A 110 17.73 -24.56 7.26
N GLU A 111 16.84 -23.79 6.64
CA GLU A 111 17.12 -22.40 6.24
C GLU A 111 16.81 -21.43 7.38
N THR A 112 17.85 -20.77 7.91
CA THR A 112 17.73 -19.83 9.05
C THR A 112 17.98 -18.37 8.67
N ARG A 113 18.24 -18.08 7.37
CA ARG A 113 18.56 -16.72 6.89
C ARG A 113 17.32 -15.93 6.49
N ILE A 114 16.13 -16.33 7.00
CA ILE A 114 14.87 -15.64 6.75
C ILE A 114 14.52 -14.78 7.95
N GLY A 115 14.22 -13.51 7.69
CA GLY A 115 13.65 -12.58 8.65
C GLY A 115 12.19 -12.22 8.29
N LEU A 116 11.50 -11.63 9.27
CA LEU A 116 10.11 -11.15 9.16
C LEU A 116 10.09 -9.69 9.59
N VAL A 117 9.46 -8.82 8.79
CA VAL A 117 9.31 -7.38 9.05
C VAL A 117 7.85 -7.02 8.84
N PHE A 118 7.08 -7.03 9.92
CA PHE A 118 5.67 -6.71 9.89
C PHE A 118 5.44 -5.33 10.47
N VAL A 119 4.79 -4.47 9.69
CA VAL A 119 4.73 -3.03 9.96
C VAL A 119 3.31 -2.53 10.21
N ALA A 120 3.21 -1.43 10.94
CA ALA A 120 1.98 -0.71 11.22
C ALA A 120 1.83 0.50 10.28
N GLY A 121 0.60 0.86 9.90
CA GLY A 121 0.30 2.14 9.29
C GLY A 121 0.57 2.26 7.80
N GLU A 122 0.59 1.18 7.05
CA GLU A 122 0.69 1.18 5.58
C GLU A 122 -0.45 1.99 4.97
N GLU A 123 -1.67 1.72 5.40
CA GLU A 123 -2.93 2.29 4.90
C GLU A 123 -3.05 3.82 5.07
N ARG A 124 -2.18 4.41 5.90
CA ARG A 124 -2.17 5.85 6.18
C ARG A 124 -0.76 6.43 6.33
N GLY A 125 0.08 6.25 5.33
CA GLY A 125 1.33 6.99 5.25
C GLY A 125 2.59 6.23 5.61
N SER A 126 2.51 4.91 5.80
CA SER A 126 3.69 4.01 5.92
C SER A 126 4.63 4.36 7.09
N ASP A 127 4.05 4.79 8.21
CA ASP A 127 4.85 5.20 9.37
C ASP A 127 5.71 4.07 9.93
N GLY A 128 5.16 2.84 9.95
CA GLY A 128 5.86 1.65 10.37
C GLY A 128 7.03 1.31 9.45
N ALA A 129 6.81 1.32 8.14
CA ALA A 129 7.87 1.06 7.16
C ALA A 129 9.01 2.09 7.26
N LYS A 130 8.67 3.38 7.39
CA LYS A 130 9.66 4.45 7.63
C LYS A 130 10.46 4.21 8.91
N ALA A 131 9.81 3.81 10.00
CA ALA A 131 10.47 3.45 11.25
C ALA A 131 11.36 2.21 11.07
N ALA A 132 10.85 1.14 10.43
CA ALA A 132 11.62 -0.07 10.15
C ALA A 132 12.88 0.22 9.31
N ASN A 133 12.80 1.17 8.39
CA ASN A 133 13.93 1.56 7.53
C ASN A 133 15.05 2.30 8.28
N THR A 134 14.86 2.68 9.55
CA THR A 134 15.95 3.21 10.39
C THR A 134 16.89 2.12 10.91
N ILE A 135 16.50 0.85 10.79
CA ILE A 135 17.30 -0.30 11.22
C ILE A 135 18.28 -0.65 10.11
N ALA A 136 19.55 -0.80 10.48
CA ALA A 136 20.55 -1.33 9.57
C ALA A 136 20.30 -2.83 9.34
N SER A 137 20.16 -3.25 8.10
CA SER A 137 19.94 -4.64 7.72
C SER A 137 21.04 -5.14 6.79
N GLN A 138 21.36 -6.44 6.89
CA GLN A 138 22.24 -7.14 5.95
C GLN A 138 21.44 -7.96 4.93
N SER A 139 20.11 -7.82 4.93
CA SER A 139 19.25 -8.51 3.98
C SER A 139 19.55 -8.07 2.55
N LYS A 140 19.64 -9.05 1.65
CA LYS A 140 19.85 -8.82 0.21
C LYS A 140 18.53 -8.66 -0.54
N PHE A 141 17.46 -9.28 -0.04
CA PHE A 141 16.16 -9.34 -0.68
C PHE A 141 15.05 -9.04 0.32
N LEU A 142 14.07 -8.28 -0.16
CA LEU A 142 12.83 -7.97 0.53
C LEU A 142 11.66 -8.51 -0.30
N ILE A 143 10.91 -9.49 0.20
CA ILE A 143 9.66 -9.92 -0.42
C ILE A 143 8.50 -9.27 0.34
N ASN A 144 7.98 -8.19 -0.22
CA ASN A 144 6.82 -7.50 0.33
C ASN A 144 5.53 -8.21 -0.09
N GLY A 145 4.60 -8.32 0.82
CA GLY A 145 3.33 -9.01 0.63
C GLY A 145 2.18 -8.04 0.39
N GLU A 146 1.54 -8.16 -0.77
CA GLU A 146 0.35 -7.43 -1.19
C GLU A 146 -0.58 -8.34 -2.00
N PRO A 147 -1.88 -8.00 -2.17
CA PRO A 147 -2.81 -8.80 -2.98
C PRO A 147 -2.45 -8.79 -4.47
N THR A 148 -1.66 -9.76 -4.93
CA THR A 148 -1.15 -9.83 -6.31
C THR A 148 -1.69 -11.01 -7.12
N GLU A 149 -2.73 -11.68 -6.63
CA GLU A 149 -3.29 -12.87 -7.30
C GLU A 149 -2.23 -13.98 -7.55
N LEU A 150 -1.27 -14.12 -6.60
CA LEU A 150 -0.14 -15.05 -6.67
C LEU A 150 0.86 -14.78 -7.81
N LYS A 151 0.81 -13.59 -8.42
CA LYS A 151 1.75 -13.16 -9.47
C LYS A 151 2.87 -12.33 -8.86
N LEU A 152 4.08 -12.49 -9.38
CA LEU A 152 5.22 -11.68 -8.97
C LEU A 152 5.15 -10.30 -9.61
N GLY A 153 5.19 -9.24 -8.79
CA GLY A 153 5.16 -7.87 -9.29
C GLY A 153 6.41 -7.53 -10.10
N LYS A 154 6.25 -6.98 -11.31
CA LYS A 154 7.35 -6.36 -12.07
C LYS A 154 7.56 -4.91 -11.67
N ALA A 155 6.48 -4.22 -11.34
CA ALA A 155 6.49 -2.84 -10.92
C ALA A 155 5.17 -2.48 -10.25
N THR A 156 5.21 -1.41 -9.44
CA THR A 156 4.03 -0.72 -8.93
C THR A 156 3.99 0.70 -9.46
N ARG A 157 2.79 1.22 -9.68
CA ARG A 157 2.63 2.64 -10.03
C ARG A 157 2.82 3.50 -8.79
N GLY A 158 3.36 4.69 -9.00
CA GLY A 158 3.43 5.71 -7.98
C GLY A 158 2.12 6.46 -7.80
N CYS A 159 2.10 7.39 -6.88
CA CYS A 159 1.00 8.32 -6.74
C CYS A 159 1.50 9.75 -6.53
N PHE A 160 0.67 10.69 -6.96
CA PHE A 160 0.88 12.11 -6.75
C PHE A 160 -0.48 12.77 -6.49
N ARG A 161 -0.65 13.36 -5.31
CA ARG A 161 -1.90 13.99 -4.90
C ARG A 161 -1.69 15.46 -4.74
N VAL A 162 -2.55 16.23 -5.37
CA VAL A 162 -2.53 17.70 -5.33
C VAL A 162 -3.88 18.26 -4.95
N ARG A 163 -3.86 19.44 -4.31
CA ARG A 163 -5.00 20.32 -4.18
C ARG A 163 -4.86 21.45 -5.18
N LEU A 164 -5.92 21.70 -5.95
CA LEU A 164 -6.05 22.83 -6.87
C LEU A 164 -6.99 23.84 -6.22
N THR A 165 -6.52 25.06 -5.96
CA THR A 165 -7.30 26.11 -5.32
C THR A 165 -7.49 27.27 -6.29
N ALA A 166 -8.76 27.56 -6.60
CA ALA A 166 -9.17 28.70 -7.42
C ALA A 166 -9.66 29.85 -6.54
N HIS A 167 -9.14 31.03 -6.80
CA HIS A 167 -9.58 32.28 -6.21
C HIS A 167 -10.37 33.12 -7.20
N GLY A 168 -11.42 33.76 -6.72
CA GLY A 168 -12.28 34.63 -7.49
C GLY A 168 -12.63 35.88 -6.70
N LYS A 169 -13.70 36.56 -7.13
CA LYS A 169 -14.22 37.76 -6.50
C LYS A 169 -15.72 37.64 -6.32
N ALA A 170 -16.19 37.73 -5.06
CA ALA A 170 -17.62 37.69 -4.76
C ALA A 170 -18.35 38.90 -5.36
N ALA A 171 -19.54 38.64 -5.90
CA ALA A 171 -20.48 39.65 -6.34
C ALA A 171 -21.93 39.09 -6.35
N HIS A 172 -22.92 39.96 -6.46
CA HIS A 172 -24.29 39.52 -6.66
C HIS A 172 -24.46 38.89 -8.05
N SER A 173 -25.06 37.70 -8.13
CA SER A 173 -25.18 36.94 -9.38
C SER A 173 -25.91 37.68 -10.54
N GLY A 174 -26.75 38.67 -10.21
CA GLY A 174 -27.39 39.55 -11.20
C GLY A 174 -26.45 40.55 -11.87
N TYR A 175 -25.23 40.69 -11.37
CA TYR A 175 -24.21 41.63 -11.87
C TYR A 175 -22.86 40.91 -12.08
N PRO A 176 -22.80 39.90 -12.96
CA PRO A 176 -21.64 39.02 -13.09
C PRO A 176 -20.35 39.77 -13.46
N ALA A 177 -20.45 40.90 -14.15
CA ALA A 177 -19.28 41.73 -14.52
C ALA A 177 -18.53 42.36 -13.32
N LEU A 178 -19.12 42.37 -12.12
CA LEU A 178 -18.47 42.87 -10.89
C LEU A 178 -17.72 41.80 -10.11
N GLY A 179 -17.88 40.53 -10.45
CA GLY A 179 -17.25 39.39 -9.80
C GLY A 179 -16.39 38.56 -10.72
N GLU A 180 -15.77 37.54 -10.14
CA GLU A 180 -15.00 36.51 -10.86
C GLU A 180 -15.29 35.15 -10.20
N SER A 181 -15.82 34.21 -10.96
CA SER A 181 -16.23 32.90 -10.43
C SER A 181 -15.04 31.97 -10.28
N ALA A 182 -14.67 31.62 -9.04
CA ALA A 182 -13.68 30.61 -8.76
C ALA A 182 -14.11 29.20 -9.22
N ILE A 183 -15.44 28.90 -9.16
CA ILE A 183 -15.97 27.61 -9.63
C ILE A 183 -15.79 27.47 -11.14
N GLU A 184 -16.14 28.48 -11.95
CA GLU A 184 -15.95 28.43 -13.40
C GLU A 184 -14.46 28.29 -13.76
N LYS A 185 -13.61 29.05 -13.09
CA LYS A 185 -12.15 28.94 -13.25
C LYS A 185 -11.64 27.51 -12.95
N LEU A 186 -12.11 26.89 -11.87
CA LEU A 186 -11.74 25.53 -11.51
C LEU A 186 -12.27 24.50 -12.53
N ILE A 187 -13.51 24.65 -13.02
CA ILE A 187 -14.10 23.80 -14.06
C ILE A 187 -13.25 23.85 -15.32
N ASP A 188 -12.83 25.02 -15.77
CA ASP A 188 -11.98 25.21 -16.97
C ASP A 188 -10.62 24.53 -16.78
N VAL A 189 -10.04 24.60 -15.59
CA VAL A 189 -8.79 23.89 -15.27
C VAL A 189 -9.00 22.38 -15.30
N LEU A 190 -10.05 21.86 -14.65
CA LEU A 190 -10.35 20.42 -14.66
C LEU A 190 -10.66 19.91 -16.09
N ALA A 191 -11.29 20.72 -16.94
CA ALA A 191 -11.48 20.41 -18.35
C ALA A 191 -10.14 20.34 -19.10
N SER A 192 -9.21 21.25 -18.79
CA SER A 192 -7.86 21.25 -19.36
C SER A 192 -7.06 19.99 -18.97
N LEU A 193 -7.22 19.48 -17.73
CA LEU A 193 -6.57 18.23 -17.31
C LEU A 193 -6.97 17.04 -18.19
N ARG A 194 -8.22 17.00 -18.68
CA ARG A 194 -8.71 15.92 -19.57
C ARG A 194 -8.03 15.92 -20.93
N ALA A 195 -7.59 17.08 -21.41
CA ALA A 195 -6.93 17.24 -22.70
C ALA A 195 -5.40 17.12 -22.62
N ALA A 196 -4.84 17.09 -21.42
CA ALA A 196 -3.40 17.02 -21.21
C ALA A 196 -2.82 15.65 -21.59
N ALA A 197 -1.64 15.67 -22.18
CA ALA A 197 -0.85 14.47 -22.49
C ALA A 197 0.01 14.12 -21.25
N TRP A 198 -0.47 13.20 -20.43
CA TRP A 198 0.22 12.77 -19.23
C TRP A 198 1.40 11.85 -19.54
N PRO A 199 2.44 11.82 -18.68
CA PRO A 199 3.58 10.93 -18.85
C PRO A 199 3.17 9.47 -19.01
N SER A 200 3.88 8.76 -19.86
CA SER A 200 3.67 7.34 -20.14
C SER A 200 5.00 6.57 -20.11
N ASP A 201 4.91 5.30 -19.73
CA ASP A 201 6.01 4.34 -19.74
C ASP A 201 5.57 3.10 -20.55
N PRO A 202 6.45 2.51 -21.38
CA PRO A 202 6.08 1.36 -22.22
C PRO A 202 5.58 0.14 -21.43
N GLU A 203 6.03 -0.04 -20.19
CA GLU A 203 5.67 -1.17 -19.34
C GLU A 203 4.57 -0.81 -18.34
N LEU A 204 4.67 0.37 -17.71
CA LEU A 204 3.74 0.82 -16.67
C LEU A 204 2.45 1.45 -17.24
N GLY A 205 2.42 1.72 -18.54
CA GLY A 205 1.30 2.37 -19.22
C GLY A 205 1.33 3.89 -19.06
N THR A 206 0.15 4.53 -19.04
CA THR A 206 0.03 5.99 -18.96
C THR A 206 -0.43 6.43 -17.58
N THR A 207 0.13 7.53 -17.08
CA THR A 207 -0.38 8.22 -15.89
C THR A 207 -1.86 8.57 -16.10
N HIS A 208 -2.69 8.26 -15.12
CA HIS A 208 -4.10 8.67 -15.10
C HIS A 208 -4.44 9.30 -13.76
N TYR A 209 -5.59 9.99 -13.69
CA TYR A 209 -5.99 10.67 -12.46
C TYR A 209 -7.49 10.52 -12.19
N THR A 210 -7.83 10.81 -10.94
CA THR A 210 -9.20 10.93 -10.45
C THR A 210 -9.36 12.27 -9.73
N VAL A 211 -10.41 13.02 -10.01
CA VAL A 211 -10.84 14.14 -9.17
C VAL A 211 -11.66 13.53 -8.03
N GLY A 212 -11.04 13.37 -6.87
CA GLY A 212 -11.64 12.69 -5.73
C GLY A 212 -12.57 13.58 -4.91
N LEU A 213 -12.23 14.86 -4.79
CA LEU A 213 -12.99 15.85 -4.04
C LEU A 213 -13.11 17.14 -4.84
N ILE A 214 -14.26 17.79 -4.73
CA ILE A 214 -14.50 19.13 -5.26
C ILE A 214 -15.47 19.88 -4.33
N LYS A 215 -15.16 21.14 -4.03
CA LYS A 215 -16.04 22.01 -3.26
C LYS A 215 -15.87 23.47 -3.67
N GLY A 216 -16.87 24.29 -3.42
CA GLY A 216 -16.81 25.73 -3.72
C GLY A 216 -18.15 26.43 -3.56
N GLY A 217 -18.07 27.76 -3.59
CA GLY A 217 -19.25 28.63 -3.46
C GLY A 217 -19.67 28.89 -2.01
N VAL A 218 -20.59 29.82 -1.86
CA VAL A 218 -21.16 30.22 -0.55
C VAL A 218 -22.69 30.25 -0.57
N ALA A 219 -23.32 30.68 -1.68
CA ALA A 219 -24.75 30.70 -1.86
C ALA A 219 -25.12 30.74 -3.37
N PRO A 220 -26.31 30.25 -3.79
CA PRO A 220 -26.65 30.17 -5.22
C PRO A 220 -26.74 31.53 -5.96
N ASN A 221 -26.93 32.62 -5.24
CA ASN A 221 -27.05 33.97 -5.78
C ASN A 221 -25.78 34.83 -5.56
N VAL A 222 -24.65 34.20 -5.21
CA VAL A 222 -23.34 34.85 -5.02
C VAL A 222 -22.33 34.28 -6.02
N ILE A 223 -21.62 35.14 -6.76
CA ILE A 223 -20.47 34.72 -7.56
C ILE A 223 -19.42 34.10 -6.63
N PRO A 224 -19.01 32.84 -6.84
CA PRO A 224 -18.15 32.12 -5.90
C PRO A 224 -16.75 32.72 -5.80
N PRO A 225 -16.30 33.18 -4.60
CA PRO A 225 -14.94 33.72 -4.44
C PRO A 225 -13.87 32.66 -4.23
N HIS A 226 -14.26 31.40 -3.98
CA HIS A 226 -13.34 30.31 -3.68
C HIS A 226 -13.91 28.98 -4.18
N ALA A 227 -13.03 28.13 -4.73
CA ALA A 227 -13.31 26.74 -5.06
C ALA A 227 -12.00 25.91 -4.99
N GLU A 228 -12.13 24.64 -4.63
CA GLU A 228 -10.99 23.74 -4.60
C GLU A 228 -11.35 22.34 -5.07
N ALA A 229 -10.36 21.60 -5.58
CA ALA A 229 -10.46 20.19 -5.92
C ALA A 229 -9.22 19.45 -5.46
N GLU A 230 -9.38 18.18 -5.01
CA GLU A 230 -8.26 17.27 -4.84
C GLU A 230 -8.21 16.28 -6.00
N VAL A 231 -7.02 16.23 -6.62
CA VAL A 231 -6.73 15.37 -7.76
C VAL A 231 -5.66 14.35 -7.36
N PHE A 232 -5.98 13.09 -7.58
CA PHE A 232 -5.10 11.97 -7.28
C PHE A 232 -4.62 11.33 -8.58
N PHE A 233 -3.32 11.40 -8.85
CA PHE A 233 -2.67 10.78 -10.01
C PHE A 233 -2.10 9.41 -9.63
N ARG A 234 -2.34 8.41 -10.47
CA ARG A 234 -1.57 7.16 -10.52
C ARG A 234 -0.46 7.33 -11.53
N THR A 235 0.75 7.47 -11.04
CA THR A 235 1.89 7.96 -11.83
C THR A 235 2.75 6.83 -12.38
N VAL A 236 3.42 7.12 -13.50
CA VAL A 236 4.47 6.29 -14.07
C VAL A 236 5.68 7.15 -14.37
N GLY A 237 6.88 6.63 -14.14
CA GLY A 237 8.12 7.35 -14.40
C GLY A 237 8.39 8.51 -13.44
N ASP A 238 9.07 9.52 -13.95
CA ASP A 238 9.53 10.67 -13.19
C ASP A 238 8.41 11.67 -12.89
N HIS A 239 8.29 12.09 -11.64
CA HIS A 239 7.32 13.10 -11.21
C HIS A 239 7.63 14.50 -11.70
N ASP A 240 8.88 14.82 -12.07
CA ASP A 240 9.20 16.13 -12.63
C ASP A 240 8.52 16.34 -14.00
N ALA A 241 8.41 15.30 -14.82
CA ALA A 241 7.64 15.34 -16.06
C ALA A 241 6.14 15.57 -15.79
N LEU A 242 5.59 14.94 -14.74
CA LEU A 242 4.20 15.17 -14.30
C LEU A 242 3.99 16.61 -13.84
N ARG A 243 4.86 17.13 -12.96
CA ARG A 243 4.82 18.52 -12.47
C ARG A 243 4.84 19.52 -13.62
N HIS A 244 5.72 19.28 -14.58
CA HIS A 244 5.82 20.14 -15.77
C HIS A 244 4.52 20.18 -16.59
N THR A 245 3.96 18.99 -16.83
CA THR A 245 2.67 18.86 -17.55
C THR A 245 1.53 19.51 -16.76
N LEU A 246 1.47 19.29 -15.44
CA LEU A 246 0.46 19.90 -14.58
C LEU A 246 0.58 21.42 -14.57
N ALA A 247 1.77 21.96 -14.33
CA ALA A 247 2.02 23.40 -14.34
C ALA A 247 1.63 24.07 -15.66
N ALA A 248 2.00 23.47 -16.80
CA ALA A 248 1.61 23.94 -18.12
C ALA A 248 0.08 23.89 -18.33
N THR A 249 -0.57 22.83 -17.80
CA THR A 249 -2.02 22.63 -17.95
C THR A 249 -2.82 23.61 -17.13
N VAL A 250 -2.41 23.88 -15.87
CA VAL A 250 -3.12 24.85 -15.01
C VAL A 250 -2.80 26.30 -15.42
N ALA A 251 -1.64 26.53 -16.01
CA ALA A 251 -1.20 27.81 -16.56
C ALA A 251 -1.37 29.00 -15.60
N GLY A 252 -1.13 28.78 -14.30
CA GLY A 252 -1.26 29.80 -13.24
C GLY A 252 -2.70 30.23 -12.91
N ARG A 253 -3.72 29.55 -13.46
CA ARG A 253 -5.13 29.85 -13.18
C ARG A 253 -5.59 29.45 -11.79
N VAL A 254 -4.89 28.49 -11.17
CA VAL A 254 -5.15 27.99 -9.81
C VAL A 254 -3.83 27.81 -9.07
N GLU A 255 -3.87 27.86 -7.74
CA GLU A 255 -2.76 27.41 -6.90
C GLU A 255 -2.72 25.88 -6.88
N VAL A 256 -1.50 25.33 -6.77
CA VAL A 256 -1.27 23.88 -6.73
C VAL A 256 -0.49 23.57 -5.46
N ASP A 257 -1.12 22.86 -4.52
CA ASP A 257 -0.47 22.35 -3.31
C ASP A 257 -0.22 20.85 -3.47
N GLU A 258 1.02 20.42 -3.40
CA GLU A 258 1.40 19.00 -3.39
C GLU A 258 1.15 18.41 -1.99
N ILE A 259 0.31 17.38 -1.92
CA ILE A 259 -0.10 16.75 -0.65
C ILE A 259 0.67 15.45 -0.39
N LEU A 260 0.88 14.65 -1.44
CA LEU A 260 1.53 13.35 -1.36
C LEU A 260 2.26 13.03 -2.66
N GLU A 261 3.44 12.47 -2.49
CA GLU A 261 4.26 11.97 -3.59
C GLU A 261 4.88 10.63 -3.21
N LEU A 262 4.65 9.61 -4.05
CA LEU A 262 5.30 8.30 -3.96
C LEU A 262 5.73 7.87 -5.37
N PRO A 263 6.99 7.46 -5.56
CA PRO A 263 7.48 7.08 -6.88
C PRO A 263 6.87 5.75 -7.34
N SER A 264 6.84 5.53 -8.65
CA SER A 264 6.69 4.19 -9.22
C SER A 264 7.94 3.37 -8.91
N VAL A 265 7.76 2.08 -8.62
CA VAL A 265 8.86 1.18 -8.25
C VAL A 265 8.96 0.05 -9.25
N ARG A 266 10.16 -0.16 -9.80
CA ARG A 266 10.50 -1.38 -10.53
C ARG A 266 10.96 -2.44 -9.53
N LEU A 267 10.43 -3.64 -9.67
CA LEU A 267 10.64 -4.74 -8.74
C LEU A 267 11.51 -5.83 -9.38
N HIS A 268 12.23 -6.55 -8.57
CA HIS A 268 12.99 -7.70 -9.04
C HIS A 268 12.06 -8.86 -9.37
N THR A 269 12.36 -9.58 -10.44
CA THR A 269 11.61 -10.76 -10.86
C THR A 269 12.51 -11.96 -11.01
N VAL A 270 11.95 -13.15 -10.79
CA VAL A 270 12.65 -14.43 -10.90
C VAL A 270 11.99 -15.27 -12.00
N PRO A 271 12.74 -15.94 -12.88
CA PRO A 271 12.17 -16.83 -13.88
C PRO A 271 11.31 -17.94 -13.25
N GLY A 272 10.23 -18.32 -13.94
CA GLY A 272 9.31 -19.36 -13.49
C GLY A 272 8.09 -18.84 -12.72
N PHE A 273 8.01 -17.55 -12.44
CA PHE A 273 6.83 -16.89 -11.87
C PHE A 273 6.07 -16.12 -12.95
N GLU A 274 4.74 -16.20 -12.91
CA GLU A 274 3.89 -15.27 -13.67
C GLU A 274 4.08 -13.87 -13.11
N THR A 275 4.14 -12.86 -13.99
CA THR A 275 4.47 -11.49 -13.57
C THR A 275 3.44 -10.48 -14.04
N GLU A 276 3.20 -9.43 -13.23
CA GLU A 276 2.26 -8.34 -13.56
C GLU A 276 2.74 -6.99 -13.05
N VAL A 277 2.16 -5.90 -13.60
CA VAL A 277 2.32 -4.52 -13.10
C VAL A 277 1.09 -4.13 -12.30
N PHE A 278 1.30 -3.70 -11.06
CA PHE A 278 0.21 -3.34 -10.16
C PHE A 278 -0.02 -1.82 -10.12
N ALA A 279 -1.30 -1.42 -10.12
CA ALA A 279 -1.70 -0.01 -10.19
C ALA A 279 -1.74 0.69 -8.83
N TYR A 280 -1.45 -0.03 -7.73
CA TYR A 280 -1.39 0.49 -6.37
C TYR A 280 0.07 0.65 -5.91
N PHE A 281 0.29 1.32 -4.81
CA PHE A 281 1.58 1.43 -4.13
C PHE A 281 1.61 0.50 -2.90
N SER A 282 2.79 0.31 -2.33
CA SER A 282 3.03 -0.48 -1.12
C SER A 282 4.14 0.18 -0.29
N ASP A 283 4.49 -0.41 0.83
CA ASP A 283 5.58 0.05 1.70
C ASP A 283 6.99 -0.05 1.10
N VAL A 284 7.14 -0.71 -0.06
CA VAL A 284 8.44 -0.95 -0.71
C VAL A 284 9.34 0.28 -0.82
N PRO A 285 8.84 1.48 -1.24
CA PRO A 285 9.71 2.68 -1.32
C PRO A 285 10.34 3.10 0.00
N PHE A 286 9.72 2.73 1.11
CA PHE A 286 10.14 3.09 2.46
C PHE A 286 10.97 2.03 3.16
N LEU A 287 11.25 0.89 2.50
CA LEU A 287 12.01 -0.24 3.05
C LEU A 287 13.35 -0.47 2.34
N SER A 288 13.97 0.57 1.82
CA SER A 288 15.20 0.51 1.01
C SER A 288 16.40 -0.14 1.72
N ASN A 289 16.46 -0.12 3.06
CA ASN A 289 17.52 -0.75 3.83
C ASN A 289 17.38 -2.28 3.94
N TRP A 290 16.26 -2.84 3.46
CA TRP A 290 15.95 -4.26 3.61
C TRP A 290 16.28 -5.12 2.37
N GLY A 291 16.91 -4.52 1.35
CA GLY A 291 17.42 -5.22 0.17
C GLY A 291 16.61 -4.99 -1.09
N THR A 292 16.91 -5.77 -2.12
CA THR A 292 16.24 -5.69 -3.42
C THR A 292 14.78 -6.11 -3.32
N PRO A 293 13.81 -5.25 -3.70
CA PRO A 293 12.41 -5.51 -3.45
C PRO A 293 11.77 -6.43 -4.49
N LEU A 294 10.92 -7.34 -4.00
CA LEU A 294 9.98 -8.16 -4.74
C LEU A 294 8.58 -7.95 -4.14
N LEU A 295 7.54 -8.24 -4.91
CA LEU A 295 6.14 -8.12 -4.49
C LEU A 295 5.38 -9.38 -4.87
N LEU A 296 4.73 -10.02 -3.90
CA LEU A 296 3.97 -11.26 -4.10
C LEU A 296 2.93 -11.42 -2.99
N GLY A 297 1.76 -11.94 -3.30
CA GLY A 297 0.81 -12.42 -2.30
C GLY A 297 -0.47 -13.00 -2.87
N PRO A 298 -1.24 -13.71 -2.04
CA PRO A 298 -2.56 -14.21 -2.39
C PRO A 298 -3.61 -13.11 -2.38
N GLY A 299 -4.76 -13.42 -2.95
CA GLY A 299 -5.91 -12.52 -2.99
C GLY A 299 -5.83 -11.48 -4.09
N THR A 300 -6.90 -10.74 -4.26
CA THR A 300 -7.02 -9.70 -5.28
C THR A 300 -7.35 -8.35 -4.66
N ILE A 301 -6.68 -7.30 -5.15
CA ILE A 301 -6.93 -5.92 -4.71
C ILE A 301 -8.39 -5.46 -4.94
N HIS A 302 -9.14 -6.16 -5.81
CA HIS A 302 -10.51 -5.81 -6.13
C HIS A 302 -11.51 -6.04 -4.98
N VAL A 303 -11.15 -6.86 -3.98
CA VAL A 303 -11.96 -7.10 -2.78
C VAL A 303 -11.42 -6.38 -1.54
N ALA A 304 -10.15 -5.94 -1.57
CA ALA A 304 -9.58 -5.11 -0.51
C ALA A 304 -10.40 -3.84 -0.31
N HIS A 305 -10.47 -3.35 0.94
CA HIS A 305 -11.22 -2.14 1.32
C HIS A 305 -12.74 -2.22 1.13
N THR A 306 -13.29 -3.40 0.79
CA THR A 306 -14.73 -3.61 0.67
C THR A 306 -15.32 -4.22 1.97
N ASP A 307 -16.65 -4.25 2.07
CA ASP A 307 -17.38 -4.88 3.18
C ASP A 307 -17.48 -6.42 3.05
N HIS A 308 -16.98 -6.97 1.95
CA HIS A 308 -16.92 -8.40 1.66
C HIS A 308 -15.49 -8.86 1.37
N GLU A 309 -14.50 -8.21 1.95
CA GLU A 309 -13.10 -8.59 1.82
C GLU A 309 -12.87 -10.06 2.21
N HIS A 310 -12.11 -10.75 1.37
CA HIS A 310 -11.87 -12.18 1.54
C HIS A 310 -10.62 -12.65 0.79
N VAL A 311 -10.16 -13.85 1.14
CA VAL A 311 -9.16 -14.60 0.38
C VAL A 311 -9.60 -16.05 0.22
N VAL A 312 -9.33 -16.66 -0.94
CA VAL A 312 -9.56 -18.08 -1.17
C VAL A 312 -8.52 -18.89 -0.39
N ILE A 313 -8.96 -19.85 0.43
CA ILE A 313 -8.07 -20.63 1.30
C ILE A 313 -7.01 -21.39 0.48
N ALA A 314 -7.38 -21.94 -0.66
CA ALA A 314 -6.42 -22.62 -1.54
C ALA A 314 -5.34 -21.67 -2.08
N ASP A 315 -5.67 -20.38 -2.33
CA ASP A 315 -4.67 -19.39 -2.75
C ASP A 315 -3.76 -18.99 -1.57
N LEU A 316 -4.32 -18.92 -0.36
CA LEU A 316 -3.55 -18.66 0.86
C LEU A 316 -2.52 -19.78 1.12
N GLU A 317 -2.95 -21.05 0.98
CA GLU A 317 -2.08 -22.22 1.11
C GLU A 317 -1.04 -22.25 -0.03
N ARG A 318 -1.45 -21.96 -1.26
CA ARG A 318 -0.55 -21.88 -2.42
C ARG A 318 0.50 -20.78 -2.26
N ALA A 319 0.15 -19.66 -1.63
CA ALA A 319 1.10 -18.59 -1.34
C ALA A 319 2.26 -19.06 -0.44
N VAL A 320 2.00 -19.94 0.52
CA VAL A 320 3.06 -20.55 1.36
C VAL A 320 4.10 -21.26 0.51
N ASP A 321 3.64 -22.05 -0.49
CA ASP A 321 4.54 -22.73 -1.43
C ASP A 321 5.35 -21.73 -2.25
N LEU A 322 4.68 -20.73 -2.83
CA LEU A 322 5.32 -19.73 -3.69
C LEU A 322 6.34 -18.86 -2.94
N TYR A 323 6.03 -18.43 -1.71
CA TYR A 323 6.99 -17.71 -0.87
C TYR A 323 8.22 -18.56 -0.55
N ALA A 324 8.03 -19.84 -0.21
CA ALA A 324 9.13 -20.75 0.06
C ALA A 324 10.00 -21.01 -1.17
N ASP A 325 9.39 -21.26 -2.34
CA ASP A 325 10.09 -21.48 -3.60
C ASP A 325 10.86 -20.24 -4.05
N LEU A 326 10.25 -19.04 -3.95
CA LEU A 326 10.86 -17.78 -4.29
C LEU A 326 12.08 -17.49 -3.41
N ALA A 327 11.93 -17.64 -2.08
CA ALA A 327 13.01 -17.42 -1.13
C ALA A 327 14.16 -18.43 -1.36
N ALA A 328 13.84 -19.71 -1.56
CA ALA A 328 14.84 -20.73 -1.86
C ALA A 328 15.58 -20.46 -3.18
N SER A 329 14.91 -19.91 -4.19
CA SER A 329 15.54 -19.51 -5.47
C SER A 329 16.53 -18.37 -5.26
N LEU A 330 16.13 -17.32 -4.54
CA LEU A 330 16.94 -16.12 -4.26
C LEU A 330 18.15 -16.41 -3.38
N LEU A 331 18.03 -17.35 -2.44
CA LEU A 331 19.13 -17.70 -1.49
C LEU A 331 20.13 -18.71 -2.04
N ARG A 332 19.85 -19.35 -3.19
CA ARG A 332 20.81 -20.24 -3.90
C ARG A 332 21.74 -19.49 -4.84
N GLY A 333 21.38 -18.30 -5.29
CA GLY A 333 22.20 -17.43 -6.13
C GLY A 333 23.04 -16.48 -5.30
#